data_736fc7dec9694f31c6583e35a5e2911b
#
_entry.id   736fc7dec9694f31c6583e35a5e2911b
#
_cell.length_a   1.000
_cell.length_b   1.000
_cell.length_c   1.000
_cell.angle_alpha   90.00
_cell.angle_beta   90.00
_cell.angle_gamma   90.00
#
_symmetry.space_group_name_H-M   'P 1'
#
loop_
_entity.id
_entity.type
_entity.pdbx_description
1 polymer ?
#
loop_
_entity_poly.entity_id
_entity_poly.type
_entity_poly.pdbx_seq_one_letter_code
_entity_poly.pdbx_strand_id
1 'polypeptide(L)'
;MNKLVKLGLAAAGLWAWLGMALAAPEVATETRPIDARVVRVKLDGAVDLRIRQGSTATLILSGDPRWLAKTITVQSGDTLNIDTDIHGRVHLGALHAELTLPALREVSSESVGSTEVSGFSGEELELSLDGAGSMRISCNYKLVSASLGGVGSMHLQSLSGEGVDLNLHGAGFVTLNGRAKWLKADLGGLGSLDAREFAADSVNIELSGLGNASVTAHQNANLNLSGMGSVTVYGKPLNRKVAVDGLGKVSWK
;
A
#
# COMPACT_ATOMS: atom_id res chain seq x y z
N MET A 1 -10.26 10.04 -94.69
CA MET A 1 -10.23 8.76 -93.91
C MET A 1 -9.83 9.13 -92.49
N ASN A 2 -10.84 9.18 -91.61
CA ASN A 2 -10.74 9.72 -90.28
C ASN A 2 -10.42 8.63 -89.28
N LYS A 3 -9.44 8.85 -88.39
CA LYS A 3 -9.27 8.07 -87.16
C LYS A 3 -9.44 9.00 -85.98
N LEU A 4 -10.56 8.78 -85.28
CA LEU A 4 -10.91 9.35 -83.97
C LEU A 4 -10.01 8.77 -82.91
N VAL A 5 -9.32 9.63 -82.18
CA VAL A 5 -8.61 9.26 -80.93
C VAL A 5 -9.50 9.62 -79.74
N LYS A 6 -9.93 8.62 -78.98
CA LYS A 6 -10.68 8.80 -77.73
C LYS A 6 -9.68 9.13 -76.63
N LEU A 7 -9.78 10.31 -76.02
CA LEU A 7 -9.13 10.63 -74.75
C LEU A 7 -9.95 9.99 -73.60
N GLY A 8 -9.33 9.10 -72.82
CA GLY A 8 -9.86 8.62 -71.56
C GLY A 8 -9.36 9.50 -70.41
N LEU A 9 -10.29 10.19 -69.75
CA LEU A 9 -10.02 10.87 -68.45
C LEU A 9 -9.94 9.83 -67.34
N ALA A 10 -8.76 9.68 -66.75
CA ALA A 10 -8.58 8.95 -65.53
C ALA A 10 -8.76 9.94 -64.36
N ALA A 11 -9.86 9.82 -63.64
CA ALA A 11 -10.09 10.52 -62.38
C ALA A 11 -9.32 9.83 -61.25
N ALA A 12 -8.20 10.39 -60.84
CA ALA A 12 -7.48 9.96 -59.63
C ALA A 12 -8.15 10.55 -58.42
N GLY A 13 -8.93 9.71 -57.71
CA GLY A 13 -9.50 10.06 -56.40
C GLY A 13 -8.40 10.09 -55.33
N LEU A 14 -8.02 11.27 -54.88
CA LEU A 14 -7.21 11.46 -53.68
C LEU A 14 -8.10 11.15 -52.45
N TRP A 15 -7.91 9.98 -51.85
CA TRP A 15 -8.41 9.70 -50.51
C TRP A 15 -7.45 10.36 -49.51
N ALA A 16 -7.84 11.54 -49.02
CA ALA A 16 -7.18 12.15 -47.86
C ALA A 16 -7.56 11.35 -46.62
N TRP A 17 -6.66 10.50 -46.14
CA TRP A 17 -6.72 9.93 -44.81
C TRP A 17 -6.47 11.06 -43.83
N LEU A 18 -7.54 11.62 -43.23
CA LEU A 18 -7.42 12.38 -42.00
C LEU A 18 -7.04 11.41 -40.90
N GLY A 19 -5.76 11.25 -40.64
CA GLY A 19 -5.26 10.61 -39.43
C GLY A 19 -5.68 11.47 -38.25
N MET A 20 -6.75 11.07 -37.54
CA MET A 20 -7.00 11.55 -36.20
C MET A 20 -5.83 11.05 -35.34
N ALA A 21 -4.84 11.89 -35.15
CA ALA A 21 -3.87 11.69 -34.07
C ALA A 21 -4.65 11.77 -32.76
N LEU A 22 -4.93 10.62 -32.16
CA LEU A 22 -5.32 10.56 -30.75
C LEU A 22 -4.14 11.15 -29.99
N ALA A 23 -4.30 12.40 -29.53
CA ALA A 23 -3.32 13.01 -28.63
C ALA A 23 -3.18 12.10 -27.42
N ALA A 24 -1.99 11.59 -27.18
CA ALA A 24 -1.68 10.89 -25.94
C ALA A 24 -2.04 11.83 -24.76
N PRO A 25 -2.57 11.30 -23.66
CA PRO A 25 -2.87 12.14 -22.50
C PRO A 25 -1.60 12.90 -22.11
N GLU A 26 -1.71 14.21 -22.01
CA GLU A 26 -0.60 15.09 -21.63
C GLU A 26 -0.28 14.80 -20.15
N VAL A 27 0.89 14.23 -19.89
CA VAL A 27 1.39 13.99 -18.54
C VAL A 27 2.28 15.18 -18.17
N ALA A 28 1.85 15.93 -17.18
CA ALA A 28 2.66 16.99 -16.60
C ALA A 28 3.41 16.49 -15.36
N THR A 29 4.52 17.14 -15.06
CA THR A 29 5.34 16.85 -13.87
C THR A 29 5.62 18.14 -13.12
N GLU A 30 5.44 18.12 -11.82
CA GLU A 30 5.67 19.24 -10.92
C GLU A 30 6.57 18.80 -9.75
N THR A 31 7.63 19.56 -9.49
CA THR A 31 8.50 19.32 -8.31
C THR A 31 8.14 20.32 -7.22
N ARG A 32 7.84 19.81 -6.03
CA ARG A 32 7.55 20.62 -4.84
C ARG A 32 8.69 20.49 -3.82
N PRO A 33 9.26 21.59 -3.36
CA PRO A 33 10.28 21.56 -2.31
C PRO A 33 9.64 21.09 -1.00
N ILE A 34 10.31 20.17 -0.30
CA ILE A 34 9.89 19.63 1.00
C ILE A 34 11.02 19.86 2.00
N ASP A 35 10.68 20.23 3.23
CA ASP A 35 11.65 20.36 4.31
C ASP A 35 12.15 18.97 4.75
N ALA A 36 13.46 18.85 4.95
CA ALA A 36 14.09 17.60 5.37
C ALA A 36 13.70 17.13 6.80
N ARG A 37 12.99 17.98 7.57
CA ARG A 37 12.42 17.62 8.87
C ARG A 37 11.18 16.73 8.77
N VAL A 38 10.59 16.60 7.59
CA VAL A 38 9.43 15.71 7.39
C VAL A 38 9.84 14.27 7.67
N VAL A 39 9.12 13.66 8.61
CA VAL A 39 9.23 12.24 8.97
C VAL A 39 7.87 11.55 9.02
N ARG A 40 6.78 12.30 8.83
CA ARG A 40 5.41 11.82 8.83
C ARG A 40 4.73 12.20 7.52
N VAL A 41 4.02 11.26 6.92
CA VAL A 41 3.33 11.46 5.64
C VAL A 41 1.87 11.04 5.80
N LYS A 42 0.95 11.94 5.46
CA LYS A 42 -0.47 11.68 5.40
C LYS A 42 -0.96 11.85 3.98
N LEU A 43 -1.67 10.86 3.49
CA LEU A 43 -2.18 10.79 2.13
C LEU A 43 -3.70 10.68 2.14
N ASP A 44 -4.37 11.59 1.48
CA ASP A 44 -5.81 11.59 1.25
C ASP A 44 -6.11 11.73 -0.26
N GLY A 45 -7.24 11.19 -0.70
CA GLY A 45 -7.66 11.29 -2.08
C GLY A 45 -7.29 10.09 -2.96
N ALA A 46 -6.99 10.30 -4.25
CA ALA A 46 -6.63 9.24 -5.20
C ALA A 46 -5.24 9.48 -5.79
N VAL A 47 -4.22 8.93 -5.13
CA VAL A 47 -2.82 9.12 -5.50
C VAL A 47 -2.07 7.81 -5.31
N ASP A 48 -1.25 7.43 -6.29
CA ASP A 48 -0.23 6.41 -6.12
C ASP A 48 1.04 7.04 -5.58
N LEU A 49 1.41 6.70 -4.34
CA LEU A 49 2.55 7.29 -3.64
C LEU A 49 3.71 6.31 -3.54
N ARG A 50 4.89 6.75 -3.94
CA ARG A 50 6.14 6.03 -3.72
C ARG A 50 7.07 6.84 -2.83
N ILE A 51 7.45 6.29 -1.68
CA ILE A 51 8.36 6.91 -0.72
C ILE A 51 9.68 6.15 -0.70
N ARG A 52 10.79 6.85 -0.91
CA ARG A 52 12.14 6.27 -0.90
C ARG A 52 13.06 7.04 0.02
N GLN A 53 14.00 6.34 0.64
CA GLN A 53 15.04 7.01 1.39
C GLN A 53 16.04 7.68 0.46
N GLY A 54 16.43 8.91 0.82
CA GLY A 54 17.48 9.66 0.15
C GLY A 54 17.92 10.89 0.95
N SER A 55 19.05 11.46 0.60
CA SER A 55 19.66 12.57 1.35
C SER A 55 18.94 13.92 1.20
N THR A 56 18.17 14.09 0.13
CA THR A 56 17.48 15.35 -0.18
C THR A 56 15.99 15.13 -0.19
N ALA A 57 15.25 15.89 0.62
CA ALA A 57 13.81 15.84 0.66
C ALA A 57 13.21 16.49 -0.61
N THR A 58 12.42 15.73 -1.36
CA THR A 58 11.83 16.19 -2.62
C THR A 58 10.54 15.45 -2.89
N LEU A 59 9.51 16.16 -3.35
CA LEU A 59 8.27 15.60 -3.85
C LEU A 59 8.13 15.90 -5.34
N ILE A 60 7.93 14.87 -6.13
CA ILE A 60 7.64 14.97 -7.56
C ILE A 60 6.23 14.43 -7.78
N LEU A 61 5.36 15.25 -8.32
CA LEU A 61 4.01 14.87 -8.71
C LEU A 61 3.95 14.76 -10.24
N SER A 62 3.36 13.70 -10.76
CA SER A 62 3.20 13.48 -12.19
C SER A 62 1.82 12.93 -12.53
N GLY A 63 1.22 13.41 -13.61
CA GLY A 63 -0.10 12.96 -14.04
C GLY A 63 -0.83 13.95 -14.92
N ASP A 64 -2.15 13.79 -15.00
CA ASP A 64 -3.00 14.73 -15.75
C ASP A 64 -2.94 16.13 -15.11
N PRO A 65 -2.69 17.20 -15.87
CA PRO A 65 -2.59 18.58 -15.36
C PRO A 65 -3.79 19.02 -14.52
N ARG A 66 -4.97 18.50 -14.83
CA ARG A 66 -6.21 18.80 -14.09
C ARG A 66 -6.21 18.24 -12.65
N TRP A 67 -5.58 17.10 -12.46
CA TRP A 67 -5.44 16.48 -11.13
C TRP A 67 -4.28 17.09 -10.36
N LEU A 68 -3.17 17.40 -11.04
CA LEU A 68 -2.05 18.14 -10.44
C LEU A 68 -2.50 19.48 -9.85
N ALA A 69 -3.34 20.22 -10.58
CA ALA A 69 -3.88 21.51 -10.13
C ALA A 69 -4.82 21.39 -8.89
N LYS A 70 -5.41 20.21 -8.66
CA LYS A 70 -6.28 19.91 -7.51
C LYS A 70 -5.54 19.27 -6.34
N THR A 71 -4.27 18.93 -6.52
CA THR A 71 -3.47 18.31 -5.47
C THR A 71 -2.86 19.38 -4.58
N ILE A 72 -3.27 19.35 -3.32
CA ILE A 72 -2.78 20.24 -2.29
C ILE A 72 -1.69 19.52 -1.51
N THR A 73 -0.58 20.21 -1.28
CA THR A 73 0.51 19.73 -0.42
C THR A 73 0.73 20.74 0.69
N VAL A 74 0.55 20.33 1.92
CA VAL A 74 0.74 21.18 3.09
C VAL A 74 1.71 20.51 4.05
N GLN A 75 2.75 21.23 4.39
CA GLN A 75 3.67 20.82 5.45
C GLN A 75 3.35 21.57 6.75
N SER A 76 3.17 20.82 7.83
CA SER A 76 2.96 21.35 9.18
C SER A 76 3.94 20.67 10.13
N GLY A 77 4.98 21.43 10.51
CA GLY A 77 6.07 20.88 11.33
C GLY A 77 6.83 19.76 10.62
N ASP A 78 6.78 18.56 11.16
CA ASP A 78 7.40 17.34 10.63
C ASP A 78 6.44 16.46 9.81
N THR A 79 5.22 16.92 9.56
CA THR A 79 4.17 16.19 8.84
C THR A 79 3.91 16.81 7.47
N LEU A 80 3.96 15.98 6.43
CA LEU A 80 3.54 16.32 5.08
C LEU A 80 2.16 15.73 4.80
N ASN A 81 1.20 16.59 4.46
CA ASN A 81 -0.12 16.18 3.99
C ASN A 81 -0.17 16.33 2.47
N ILE A 82 -0.57 15.28 1.79
CA ILE A 82 -0.84 15.26 0.35
C ILE A 82 -2.32 14.93 0.19
N ASP A 83 -3.08 15.86 -0.31
CA ASP A 83 -4.52 15.74 -0.48
C ASP A 83 -4.89 16.04 -1.94
N THR A 84 -5.75 15.21 -2.50
CA THR A 84 -6.29 15.41 -3.85
C THR A 84 -7.80 15.46 -3.78
N ASP A 85 -8.37 16.64 -4.02
CA ASP A 85 -9.81 16.82 -4.06
C ASP A 85 -10.46 16.00 -5.18
N ILE A 86 -11.16 14.94 -4.78
CA ILE A 86 -11.80 13.97 -5.69
C ILE A 86 -13.32 14.19 -5.75
N HIS A 87 -13.77 15.40 -6.01
CA HIS A 87 -15.19 15.61 -6.31
C HIS A 87 -15.49 15.16 -7.76
N GLY A 88 -15.96 13.91 -7.93
CA GLY A 88 -16.35 13.36 -9.23
C GLY A 88 -15.88 11.94 -9.52
N ARG A 89 -15.75 11.59 -10.82
CA ARG A 89 -15.27 10.27 -11.25
C ARG A 89 -13.78 10.15 -11.02
N VAL A 90 -13.40 9.31 -10.09
CA VAL A 90 -11.99 8.95 -9.82
C VAL A 90 -11.45 8.13 -10.97
N HIS A 91 -10.37 8.60 -11.60
CA HIS A 91 -9.55 7.77 -12.49
C HIS A 91 -8.35 7.30 -11.68
N LEU A 92 -8.40 6.06 -11.19
CA LEU A 92 -7.29 5.43 -10.49
C LEU A 92 -6.04 5.45 -11.38
N GLY A 93 -4.88 5.79 -10.78
CA GLY A 93 -3.61 5.87 -11.50
C GLY A 93 -3.41 7.15 -12.34
N ALA A 94 -4.29 8.15 -12.18
CA ALA A 94 -4.15 9.43 -12.89
C ALA A 94 -3.09 10.36 -12.29
N LEU A 95 -2.70 10.11 -11.03
CA LEU A 95 -1.71 10.91 -10.30
C LEU A 95 -0.72 10.00 -9.57
N HIS A 96 0.55 10.26 -9.80
CA HIS A 96 1.67 9.59 -9.14
C HIS A 96 2.47 10.61 -8.35
N ALA A 97 2.84 10.24 -7.13
CA ALA A 97 3.69 11.02 -6.25
C ALA A 97 4.97 10.23 -5.93
N GLU A 98 6.12 10.79 -6.19
CA GLU A 98 7.42 10.26 -5.76
C GLU A 98 8.00 11.16 -4.69
N LEU A 99 8.11 10.64 -3.47
CA LEU A 99 8.61 11.34 -2.31
C LEU A 99 9.96 10.74 -1.87
N THR A 100 10.96 11.59 -1.80
CA THR A 100 12.26 11.21 -1.23
C THR A 100 12.42 11.91 0.12
N LEU A 101 12.77 11.16 1.17
CA LEU A 101 12.99 11.69 2.52
C LEU A 101 14.25 11.08 3.16
N PRO A 102 14.95 11.82 4.05
CA PRO A 102 16.09 11.28 4.81
C PRO A 102 15.69 10.24 5.86
N ALA A 103 14.53 10.42 6.48
CA ALA A 103 13.99 9.55 7.52
C ALA A 103 12.47 9.47 7.43
N LEU A 104 11.89 8.41 7.98
CA LEU A 104 10.46 8.21 8.01
C LEU A 104 10.07 7.56 9.35
N ARG A 105 8.95 7.98 9.94
CA ARG A 105 8.38 7.43 11.18
C ARG A 105 6.93 7.04 11.07
N GLU A 106 6.18 7.70 10.19
CA GLU A 106 4.74 7.46 10.06
C GLU A 106 4.30 7.60 8.60
N VAL A 107 3.44 6.68 8.16
CA VAL A 107 2.69 6.79 6.91
C VAL A 107 1.23 6.46 7.19
N SER A 108 0.35 7.42 7.01
CA SER A 108 -1.09 7.25 7.12
C SER A 108 -1.73 7.47 5.75
N SER A 109 -2.53 6.53 5.30
CA SER A 109 -3.21 6.59 4.01
C SER A 109 -4.72 6.37 4.18
N GLU A 110 -5.49 7.41 3.94
CA GLU A 110 -6.95 7.38 3.78
C GLU A 110 -7.35 7.38 2.29
N SER A 111 -6.39 7.17 1.42
CA SER A 111 -6.51 7.30 -0.03
C SER A 111 -7.07 6.05 -0.71
N VAL A 112 -7.47 6.26 -1.96
CA VAL A 112 -7.73 5.18 -2.94
C VAL A 112 -6.53 5.12 -3.88
N GLY A 113 -5.73 4.06 -3.80
CA GLY A 113 -4.51 3.91 -4.59
C GLY A 113 -3.47 3.00 -3.94
N SER A 114 -2.25 3.08 -4.43
CA SER A 114 -1.13 2.31 -3.91
C SER A 114 -0.12 3.19 -3.18
N THR A 115 0.37 2.72 -2.04
CA THR A 115 1.48 3.34 -1.31
C THR A 115 2.64 2.36 -1.23
N GLU A 116 3.80 2.75 -1.75
CA GLU A 116 5.03 1.96 -1.70
C GLU A 116 6.09 2.70 -0.88
N VAL A 117 6.65 2.02 0.14
CA VAL A 117 7.70 2.57 1.00
C VAL A 117 8.91 1.67 0.96
N SER A 118 10.09 2.22 0.69
CA SER A 118 11.31 1.41 0.55
C SER A 118 12.59 2.10 1.02
N GLY A 119 13.52 1.27 1.51
CA GLY A 119 14.89 1.65 1.81
C GLY A 119 15.12 2.23 3.21
N PHE A 120 14.10 2.54 3.97
CA PHE A 120 14.22 3.13 5.30
C PHE A 120 14.64 2.13 6.37
N SER A 121 15.29 2.65 7.40
CA SER A 121 15.62 1.93 8.62
C SER A 121 15.53 2.87 9.82
N GLY A 122 15.24 2.32 11.02
CA GLY A 122 15.09 3.12 12.22
C GLY A 122 14.63 2.33 13.43
N GLU A 123 14.23 3.06 14.47
CA GLU A 123 13.75 2.47 15.72
C GLU A 123 12.28 2.05 15.57
N GLU A 124 11.42 2.93 15.08
CA GLU A 124 9.98 2.73 15.05
C GLU A 124 9.37 3.27 13.76
N LEU A 125 8.43 2.50 13.18
CA LEU A 125 7.63 2.88 12.03
C LEU A 125 6.16 2.61 12.33
N GLU A 126 5.32 3.62 12.16
CA GLU A 126 3.87 3.53 12.26
C GLU A 126 3.23 3.59 10.87
N LEU A 127 2.30 2.67 10.61
CA LEU A 127 1.62 2.51 9.33
C LEU A 127 0.12 2.43 9.55
N SER A 128 -0.65 3.27 8.87
CA SER A 128 -2.11 3.20 8.87
C SER A 128 -2.66 3.19 7.44
N LEU A 129 -3.59 2.27 7.17
CA LEU A 129 -4.34 2.20 5.93
C LEU A 129 -5.84 2.16 6.26
N ASP A 130 -6.49 3.31 6.17
CA ASP A 130 -7.93 3.48 6.44
C ASP A 130 -8.75 3.72 5.17
N GLY A 131 -8.09 3.85 4.03
CA GLY A 131 -8.68 4.00 2.70
C GLY A 131 -9.04 2.68 2.01
N ALA A 132 -9.20 2.76 0.69
CA ALA A 132 -9.44 1.61 -0.18
C ALA A 132 -8.25 1.43 -1.14
N GLY A 133 -7.21 0.73 -0.70
CA GLY A 133 -5.98 0.65 -1.48
C GLY A 133 -5.02 -0.45 -1.06
N SER A 134 -3.77 -0.29 -1.45
CA SER A 134 -2.71 -1.21 -1.08
C SER A 134 -1.49 -0.47 -0.52
N MET A 135 -0.86 -1.06 0.50
CA MET A 135 0.38 -0.55 1.06
C MET A 135 1.46 -1.64 0.99
N ARG A 136 2.59 -1.32 0.37
CA ARG A 136 3.75 -2.22 0.27
C ARG A 136 4.97 -1.58 0.91
N ILE A 137 5.50 -2.24 1.93
CA ILE A 137 6.59 -1.74 2.77
C ILE A 137 7.78 -2.67 2.68
N SER A 138 8.95 -2.13 2.33
CA SER A 138 10.23 -2.85 2.32
C SER A 138 11.26 -2.01 3.10
N CYS A 139 11.25 -2.18 4.42
CA CYS A 139 12.02 -1.37 5.36
C CYS A 139 12.54 -2.23 6.52
N ASN A 140 13.56 -1.72 7.24
CA ASN A 140 14.17 -2.41 8.36
C ASN A 140 14.09 -1.54 9.64
N TYR A 141 13.02 -1.72 10.41
CA TYR A 141 12.81 -1.05 11.70
C TYR A 141 12.81 -2.04 12.85
N LYS A 142 13.19 -1.58 14.05
CA LYS A 142 13.14 -2.42 15.24
C LYS A 142 11.72 -2.73 15.67
N LEU A 143 10.85 -1.73 15.65
CA LEU A 143 9.44 -1.84 15.98
C LEU A 143 8.60 -1.35 14.81
N VAL A 144 7.60 -2.13 14.43
CA VAL A 144 6.63 -1.75 13.41
C VAL A 144 5.24 -1.87 13.99
N SER A 145 4.49 -0.77 13.97
CA SER A 145 3.07 -0.73 14.29
C SER A 145 2.30 -0.55 13.00
N ALA A 146 1.37 -1.46 12.70
CA ALA A 146 0.62 -1.44 11.46
C ALA A 146 -0.88 -1.59 11.73
N SER A 147 -1.69 -0.71 11.14
CA SER A 147 -3.15 -0.71 11.25
C SER A 147 -3.79 -0.76 9.88
N LEU A 148 -4.77 -1.65 9.69
CA LEU A 148 -5.63 -1.72 8.53
C LEU A 148 -7.09 -1.61 8.98
N GLY A 149 -7.64 -0.40 8.88
CA GLY A 149 -9.04 -0.09 9.20
C GLY A 149 -9.94 -0.09 7.97
N GLY A 150 -9.39 0.17 6.78
CA GLY A 150 -10.11 0.25 5.51
C GLY A 150 -10.33 -1.06 4.79
N VAL A 151 -10.41 -0.99 3.45
CA VAL A 151 -10.56 -2.15 2.56
C VAL A 151 -9.34 -2.24 1.66
N GLY A 152 -8.55 -3.31 1.79
CA GLY A 152 -7.36 -3.41 0.95
C GLY A 152 -6.34 -4.43 1.38
N SER A 153 -5.07 -4.18 1.02
CA SER A 153 -3.99 -5.09 1.35
C SER A 153 -2.75 -4.35 1.88
N MET A 154 -2.09 -4.97 2.84
CA MET A 154 -0.82 -4.49 3.39
C MET A 154 0.23 -5.60 3.30
N HIS A 155 1.37 -5.28 2.66
CA HIS A 155 2.48 -6.22 2.49
C HIS A 155 3.74 -5.64 3.13
N LEU A 156 4.17 -6.23 4.24
CA LEU A 156 5.38 -5.84 4.96
C LEU A 156 6.47 -6.87 4.69
N GLN A 157 7.58 -6.42 4.10
CA GLN A 157 8.68 -7.29 3.66
C GLN A 157 10.00 -6.84 4.29
N SER A 158 10.95 -7.77 4.34
CA SER A 158 12.32 -7.52 4.82
C SER A 158 12.39 -7.08 6.29
N LEU A 159 11.38 -7.39 7.09
CA LEU A 159 11.36 -7.07 8.51
C LEU A 159 12.47 -7.86 9.23
N SER A 160 13.28 -7.16 10.02
CA SER A 160 14.29 -7.77 10.89
C SER A 160 14.44 -6.92 12.13
N GLY A 161 13.58 -7.14 13.11
CA GLY A 161 13.47 -6.26 14.26
C GLY A 161 13.17 -6.95 15.57
N GLU A 162 12.70 -6.16 16.52
CA GLU A 162 12.26 -6.64 17.83
C GLU A 162 10.82 -7.10 17.80
N GLY A 163 9.93 -6.35 17.14
CA GLY A 163 8.52 -6.69 17.17
C GLY A 163 7.67 -6.03 16.09
N VAL A 164 6.52 -6.66 15.89
CA VAL A 164 5.44 -6.15 15.05
C VAL A 164 4.15 -6.17 15.86
N ASP A 165 3.46 -5.02 15.94
CA ASP A 165 2.09 -4.88 16.45
C ASP A 165 1.16 -4.62 15.27
N LEU A 166 0.23 -5.52 15.00
CA LEU A 166 -0.70 -5.47 13.89
C LEU A 166 -2.14 -5.37 14.37
N ASN A 167 -2.88 -4.38 13.86
CA ASN A 167 -4.30 -4.22 14.09
C ASN A 167 -5.06 -4.30 12.77
N LEU A 168 -5.89 -5.32 12.60
CA LEU A 168 -6.73 -5.53 11.42
C LEU A 168 -8.19 -5.48 11.83
N HIS A 169 -8.83 -4.33 11.68
CA HIS A 169 -10.25 -4.12 11.96
C HIS A 169 -11.09 -3.92 10.70
N GLY A 170 -10.44 -3.73 9.55
CA GLY A 170 -11.07 -3.56 8.24
C GLY A 170 -11.43 -4.87 7.55
N ALA A 171 -11.62 -4.78 6.23
CA ALA A 171 -11.82 -5.92 5.34
C ALA A 171 -10.62 -6.03 4.41
N GLY A 172 -9.65 -6.91 4.72
CA GLY A 172 -8.45 -6.96 3.91
C GLY A 172 -7.50 -8.10 4.22
N PHE A 173 -6.34 -8.01 3.58
CA PHE A 173 -5.32 -9.02 3.65
C PHE A 173 -3.97 -8.41 4.04
N VAL A 174 -3.35 -8.97 5.09
CA VAL A 174 -2.01 -8.57 5.52
C VAL A 174 -1.02 -9.72 5.32
N THR A 175 0.12 -9.42 4.69
CA THR A 175 1.24 -10.36 4.55
C THR A 175 2.44 -9.81 5.29
N LEU A 176 3.08 -10.65 6.11
CA LEU A 176 4.32 -10.34 6.79
C LEU A 176 5.42 -11.29 6.35
N ASN A 177 6.59 -10.75 5.98
CA ASN A 177 7.77 -11.53 5.65
C ASN A 177 8.98 -11.01 6.42
N GLY A 178 9.76 -11.91 7.01
CA GLY A 178 10.95 -11.55 7.78
C GLY A 178 11.05 -12.26 9.12
N ARG A 179 11.54 -11.55 10.13
CA ARG A 179 11.68 -12.11 11.48
C ARG A 179 11.63 -11.03 12.56
N ALA A 180 11.13 -11.38 13.75
CA ALA A 180 11.22 -10.54 14.93
C ALA A 180 11.24 -11.40 16.20
N LYS A 181 11.47 -10.78 17.37
CA LYS A 181 11.33 -11.47 18.66
C LYS A 181 9.86 -11.74 18.96
N TRP A 182 8.96 -10.82 18.59
CA TRP A 182 7.53 -11.00 18.84
C TRP A 182 6.65 -10.45 17.69
N LEU A 183 5.49 -11.10 17.56
CA LEU A 183 4.36 -10.66 16.75
C LEU A 183 3.13 -10.60 17.65
N LYS A 184 2.49 -9.44 17.71
CA LYS A 184 1.16 -9.27 18.27
C LYS A 184 0.22 -8.89 17.14
N ALA A 185 -0.93 -9.58 17.03
CA ALA A 185 -1.92 -9.28 16.03
C ALA A 185 -3.33 -9.35 16.62
N ASP A 186 -4.08 -8.26 16.43
CA ASP A 186 -5.50 -8.14 16.75
C ASP A 186 -6.30 -8.14 15.45
N LEU A 187 -7.17 -9.13 15.28
CA LEU A 187 -7.93 -9.40 14.07
C LEU A 187 -9.43 -9.29 14.37
N GLY A 188 -9.95 -8.07 14.37
CA GLY A 188 -11.35 -7.77 14.71
C GLY A 188 -12.28 -7.68 13.50
N GLY A 189 -11.76 -7.60 12.27
CA GLY A 189 -12.53 -7.38 11.04
C GLY A 189 -12.84 -8.64 10.23
N LEU A 190 -13.05 -8.42 8.93
CA LEU A 190 -13.21 -9.45 7.89
C LEU A 190 -11.92 -9.55 7.10
N GLY A 191 -10.94 -10.30 7.57
CA GLY A 191 -9.67 -10.31 6.87
C GLY A 191 -8.79 -11.49 7.20
N SER A 192 -7.62 -11.52 6.59
CA SER A 192 -6.66 -12.60 6.77
C SER A 192 -5.25 -12.08 7.00
N LEU A 193 -4.53 -12.74 7.90
CA LEU A 193 -3.12 -12.54 8.14
C LEU A 193 -2.32 -13.74 7.62
N ASP A 194 -1.41 -13.49 6.69
CA ASP A 194 -0.41 -14.46 6.29
C ASP A 194 0.99 -14.05 6.77
N ALA A 195 1.42 -14.65 7.87
CA ALA A 195 2.74 -14.49 8.47
C ALA A 195 3.50 -15.83 8.53
N ARG A 196 3.28 -16.72 7.56
CA ARG A 196 4.00 -18.00 7.47
C ARG A 196 5.50 -17.79 7.22
N GLU A 197 5.83 -16.78 6.42
CA GLU A 197 7.21 -16.39 6.10
C GLU A 197 7.76 -15.34 7.07
N PHE A 198 7.07 -15.12 8.19
CA PHE A 198 7.52 -14.25 9.27
C PHE A 198 7.82 -15.08 10.51
N ALA A 199 9.10 -15.29 10.80
CA ALA A 199 9.54 -16.07 11.95
C ALA A 199 9.56 -15.22 13.22
N ALA A 200 8.74 -15.56 14.22
CA ALA A 200 8.74 -14.91 15.52
C ALA A 200 9.07 -15.90 16.65
N ASP A 201 9.81 -15.45 17.68
CA ASP A 201 10.00 -16.25 18.89
C ASP A 201 8.69 -16.38 19.67
N SER A 202 7.96 -15.28 19.79
CA SER A 202 6.68 -15.23 20.51
C SER A 202 5.59 -14.64 19.62
N VAL A 203 4.44 -15.31 19.56
CA VAL A 203 3.27 -14.88 18.82
C VAL A 203 2.08 -14.74 19.77
N ASN A 204 1.40 -13.60 19.74
CA ASN A 204 0.15 -13.33 20.42
C ASN A 204 -0.92 -12.95 19.41
N ILE A 205 -1.98 -13.76 19.28
CA ILE A 205 -3.09 -13.52 18.35
C ILE A 205 -4.38 -13.37 19.14
N GLU A 206 -5.07 -12.27 18.90
CA GLU A 206 -6.45 -12.03 19.31
C GLU A 206 -7.32 -12.02 18.06
N LEU A 207 -8.24 -12.98 17.92
CA LEU A 207 -9.14 -13.09 16.78
C LEU A 207 -10.57 -13.01 17.27
N SER A 208 -11.20 -11.87 17.09
CA SER A 208 -12.61 -11.61 17.42
C SER A 208 -13.51 -11.51 16.18
N GLY A 209 -12.92 -11.41 15.00
CA GLY A 209 -13.61 -11.26 13.73
C GLY A 209 -13.93 -12.55 12.98
N LEU A 210 -14.22 -12.40 11.68
CA LEU A 210 -14.40 -13.49 10.72
C LEU A 210 -13.17 -13.52 9.80
N GLY A 211 -12.17 -14.31 10.16
CA GLY A 211 -10.94 -14.31 9.37
C GLY A 211 -10.02 -15.47 9.67
N ASN A 212 -8.87 -15.46 9.01
CA ASN A 212 -7.89 -16.51 9.19
C ASN A 212 -6.51 -15.91 9.48
N ALA A 213 -5.76 -16.53 10.37
CA ALA A 213 -4.36 -16.20 10.58
C ALA A 213 -3.47 -17.43 10.35
N SER A 214 -2.37 -17.23 9.64
CA SER A 214 -1.29 -18.21 9.49
C SER A 214 0.00 -17.60 10.00
N VAL A 215 0.58 -18.15 11.06
CA VAL A 215 1.76 -17.56 11.73
C VAL A 215 2.83 -18.62 12.02
N THR A 216 4.09 -18.19 12.11
CA THR A 216 5.21 -19.05 12.51
C THR A 216 5.76 -18.60 13.85
N ALA A 217 5.71 -19.49 14.85
CA ALA A 217 6.19 -19.27 16.21
C ALA A 217 7.20 -20.32 16.61
N HIS A 218 8.29 -19.91 17.29
CA HIS A 218 9.35 -20.82 17.71
C HIS A 218 9.32 -21.18 19.21
N GLN A 219 8.96 -20.24 20.06
CA GLN A 219 9.00 -20.44 21.51
C GLN A 219 7.61 -20.39 22.14
N ASN A 220 6.86 -19.32 21.90
CA ASN A 220 5.58 -19.09 22.55
C ASN A 220 4.48 -18.79 21.54
N ALA A 221 3.33 -19.42 21.70
CA ALA A 221 2.11 -19.08 20.95
C ALA A 221 0.96 -18.91 21.94
N ASN A 222 0.43 -17.68 22.04
CA ASN A 222 -0.73 -17.34 22.85
C ASN A 222 -1.86 -16.92 21.88
N LEU A 223 -2.95 -17.68 21.87
CA LEU A 223 -4.04 -17.53 20.91
C LEU A 223 -5.36 -17.39 21.65
N ASN A 224 -6.07 -16.31 21.41
CA ASN A 224 -7.40 -16.04 21.93
C ASN A 224 -8.37 -15.84 20.76
N LEU A 225 -9.32 -16.75 20.60
CA LEU A 225 -10.30 -16.77 19.53
C LEU A 225 -11.70 -16.63 20.11
N SER A 226 -12.35 -15.51 19.90
CA SER A 226 -13.76 -15.28 20.28
C SER A 226 -14.69 -15.19 19.07
N GLY A 227 -14.14 -15.20 17.85
CA GLY A 227 -14.88 -15.10 16.59
C GLY A 227 -15.14 -16.44 15.90
N MET A 228 -15.44 -16.34 14.58
CA MET A 228 -15.62 -17.49 13.69
C MET A 228 -14.47 -17.50 12.65
N GLY A 229 -13.31 -17.94 13.07
CA GLY A 229 -12.16 -17.97 12.19
C GLY A 229 -11.21 -19.10 12.49
N SER A 230 -10.09 -19.15 11.80
CA SER A 230 -9.08 -20.18 12.07
C SER A 230 -7.69 -19.59 12.22
N VAL A 231 -6.92 -20.16 13.15
CA VAL A 231 -5.49 -19.85 13.30
C VAL A 231 -4.68 -21.10 13.02
N THR A 232 -3.74 -21.00 12.08
CA THR A 232 -2.76 -22.05 11.82
C THR A 232 -1.39 -21.60 12.30
N VAL A 233 -0.80 -22.35 13.21
CA VAL A 233 0.54 -22.07 13.75
C VAL A 233 1.55 -23.06 13.21
N TYR A 234 2.60 -22.54 12.61
CA TYR A 234 3.77 -23.26 12.13
C TYR A 234 4.93 -23.13 13.13
N GLY A 235 5.94 -24.02 13.06
CA GLY A 235 7.20 -23.87 13.78
C GLY A 235 7.30 -24.56 15.13
N LYS A 236 6.27 -25.28 15.61
CA LYS A 236 6.27 -26.12 16.81
C LYS A 236 6.70 -25.38 18.12
N PRO A 237 6.03 -24.30 18.52
CA PRO A 237 6.39 -23.54 19.71
C PRO A 237 6.36 -24.43 20.97
N LEU A 238 7.30 -24.14 21.89
CA LEU A 238 7.46 -24.90 23.14
C LEU A 238 6.28 -24.67 24.10
N ASN A 239 5.81 -23.43 24.19
CA ASN A 239 4.71 -23.03 25.05
C ASN A 239 3.49 -22.66 24.19
N ARG A 240 2.36 -23.30 24.48
CA ARG A 240 1.11 -23.10 23.73
C ARG A 240 0.00 -22.77 24.74
N LYS A 241 -0.58 -21.58 24.57
CA LYS A 241 -1.76 -21.16 25.33
C LYS A 241 -2.86 -20.84 24.33
N VAL A 242 -4.02 -21.49 24.48
CA VAL A 242 -5.15 -21.34 23.58
C VAL A 242 -6.43 -21.16 24.38
N ALA A 243 -7.17 -20.12 24.08
CA ALA A 243 -8.53 -19.92 24.54
C ALA A 243 -9.44 -19.79 23.31
N VAL A 244 -10.56 -20.51 23.27
CA VAL A 244 -11.53 -20.46 22.18
C VAL A 244 -12.91 -20.34 22.78
N ASP A 245 -13.53 -19.18 22.61
CA ASP A 245 -14.89 -18.85 23.08
C ASP A 245 -15.88 -18.66 21.92
N GLY A 246 -15.56 -19.18 20.73
CA GLY A 246 -16.37 -19.03 19.53
C GLY A 246 -16.42 -20.33 18.72
N LEU A 247 -16.70 -20.16 17.42
CA LEU A 247 -16.66 -21.28 16.45
C LEU A 247 -15.30 -21.36 15.73
N GLY A 248 -14.26 -20.86 16.39
CA GLY A 248 -12.91 -20.82 15.86
C GLY A 248 -12.20 -22.17 15.91
N LYS A 249 -11.17 -22.34 15.05
CA LYS A 249 -10.34 -23.55 15.01
C LYS A 249 -8.86 -23.18 15.04
N VAL A 250 -8.10 -23.89 15.87
CA VAL A 250 -6.64 -23.80 15.90
C VAL A 250 -6.03 -25.07 15.30
N SER A 251 -5.04 -24.91 14.43
CA SER A 251 -4.28 -25.98 13.79
C SER A 251 -2.78 -25.78 14.01
N TRP A 252 -2.06 -26.85 14.30
CA TRP A 252 -0.61 -26.86 14.50
C TRP A 252 0.06 -27.65 13.39
N LYS A 253 1.12 -27.10 12.77
CA LYS A 253 1.87 -27.73 11.68
C LYS A 253 3.38 -27.69 11.90
#